data_bb80fd058dfbb4f5d53e0d7cc5f2ac33
#
_entry.id   bb80fd058dfbb4f5d53e0d7cc5f2ac33
#
_cell.length_a   1.000
_cell.length_b   1.000
_cell.length_c   1.000
_cell.angle_alpha   90.00
_cell.angle_beta   90.00
_cell.angle_gamma   90.00
#
_symmetry.space_group_name_H-M   'P 1'
#
loop_
_entity.id
_entity.type
_entity.pdbx_description
1 polymer ?
#
loop_
_entity_poly.entity_id
_entity_poly.type
_entity_poly.pdbx_seq_one_letter_code
_entity_poly.pdbx_strand_id
1 'polypeptide(L)'
;MSAAPHSLPNHSRNQGVPLQTAWFDAVAVNTSAAERRAATLTTRRTVKKEWQAAWLVNAVRCIDLTTLSGDDTDDRVARLCAKARRPIADHIMAGLGLERLTTGAICVYPTMVPAAVKALAGSGIPVASVATGFPAGLMPLPLRLAEIRWAVDHGADEIDIVITRAHVLTGNWQALYDEMAQMREACGAAHMKAILATGELRTLRNVYHASMVAMQAGADFIKTSTGKEGVNATLPVSLVMVRALRDYGARTGYRIGFKPAGGMKSAKDALAWQILMKEELGMPWLQPDLFRIGASSMLGDIERQLEHYVTGRYAASSRHALA
;
A
#
# COMPACT_ATOMS: atom_id res chain seq x y z
N MET A 1 -15.86 -17.79 21.06
CA MET A 1 -14.56 -17.36 21.61
C MET A 1 -14.06 -16.25 20.72
N SER A 2 -14.13 -15.00 21.22
CA SER A 2 -13.65 -13.81 20.51
C SER A 2 -12.13 -13.93 20.33
N ALA A 3 -11.66 -13.95 19.10
CA ALA A 3 -10.23 -13.85 18.83
C ALA A 3 -9.75 -12.47 19.30
N ALA A 4 -8.71 -12.43 20.12
CA ALA A 4 -8.11 -11.18 20.55
C ALA A 4 -7.65 -10.37 19.30
N PRO A 5 -7.90 -9.06 19.28
CA PRO A 5 -7.45 -8.23 18.16
C PRO A 5 -5.93 -8.33 18.05
N HIS A 6 -5.43 -8.54 16.82
CA HIS A 6 -4.02 -8.49 16.54
C HIS A 6 -3.49 -7.14 16.94
N SER A 7 -2.60 -7.09 17.93
CA SER A 7 -1.85 -5.89 18.25
C SER A 7 -0.89 -5.60 17.11
N LEU A 8 -1.28 -4.69 16.21
CA LEU A 8 -0.34 -4.06 15.30
C LEU A 8 0.72 -3.33 16.12
N PRO A 9 2.00 -3.37 15.71
CA PRO A 9 3.05 -2.74 16.51
C PRO A 9 2.82 -1.23 16.68
N ASN A 10 3.20 -0.77 17.80
CA ASN A 10 3.17 0.47 18.55
C ASN A 10 3.37 1.80 17.80
N HIS A 11 2.78 2.00 16.62
CA HIS A 11 2.64 3.34 16.05
C HIS A 11 1.25 3.87 16.37
N SER A 12 1.21 4.99 17.10
CA SER A 12 -0.04 5.68 17.37
C SER A 12 -0.73 6.00 16.04
N ARG A 13 -2.00 5.58 15.92
CA ARG A 13 -2.81 5.87 14.73
C ARG A 13 -2.88 7.36 14.49
N ASN A 14 -2.93 7.75 13.23
CA ASN A 14 -3.12 9.13 12.87
C ASN A 14 -4.52 9.61 13.29
N GLN A 15 -4.59 10.48 14.28
CA GLN A 15 -5.85 11.09 14.72
C GLN A 15 -6.33 12.19 13.76
N GLY A 16 -5.49 12.55 12.79
CA GLY A 16 -5.72 13.72 11.96
C GLY A 16 -5.50 15.03 12.72
N VAL A 17 -5.66 16.12 12.00
CA VAL A 17 -5.66 17.50 12.53
C VAL A 17 -6.65 18.32 11.71
N PRO A 18 -7.21 19.41 12.23
CA PRO A 18 -8.05 20.32 11.43
C PRO A 18 -7.33 20.76 10.16
N LEU A 19 -8.08 20.94 9.06
CA LEU A 19 -7.52 21.33 7.79
C LEU A 19 -6.70 22.63 7.89
N GLN A 20 -5.45 22.56 7.49
CA GLN A 20 -4.48 23.67 7.48
C GLN A 20 -3.94 23.84 6.07
N THR A 21 -4.64 24.57 5.21
CA THR A 21 -4.21 24.79 3.82
C THR A 21 -2.89 25.56 3.74
N ALA A 22 -2.62 26.44 4.71
CA ALA A 22 -1.34 27.16 4.84
C ALA A 22 -0.12 26.24 4.89
N TRP A 23 -0.27 24.95 5.22
CA TRP A 23 0.83 24.01 5.23
C TRP A 23 1.30 23.60 3.83
N PHE A 24 0.46 23.81 2.81
CA PHE A 24 0.76 23.39 1.44
C PHE A 24 0.48 24.44 0.35
N ASP A 25 -0.32 25.47 0.60
CA ASP A 25 -0.69 26.48 -0.41
C ASP A 25 0.54 27.12 -1.08
N ALA A 26 1.56 27.44 -0.29
CA ALA A 26 2.79 28.09 -0.78
C ALA A 26 3.81 27.07 -1.34
N VAL A 27 3.53 25.77 -1.27
CA VAL A 27 4.50 24.75 -1.70
C VAL A 27 4.57 24.68 -3.22
N ALA A 28 5.73 25.02 -3.77
CA ALA A 28 6.06 24.85 -5.17
C ALA A 28 6.73 23.49 -5.38
N VAL A 29 6.10 22.63 -6.19
CA VAL A 29 6.71 21.35 -6.59
C VAL A 29 7.44 21.55 -7.92
N ASN A 30 8.77 21.49 -7.89
CA ASN A 30 9.59 21.53 -9.10
C ASN A 30 9.58 20.14 -9.77
N THR A 31 8.78 20.01 -10.82
CA THR A 31 8.59 18.74 -11.57
C THR A 31 9.90 18.22 -12.11
N SER A 32 10.69 19.03 -12.82
CA SER A 32 11.98 18.61 -13.38
C SER A 32 12.97 18.12 -12.31
N ALA A 33 13.00 18.78 -11.15
CA ALA A 33 13.86 18.35 -10.05
C ALA A 33 13.39 17.03 -9.46
N ALA A 34 12.07 16.81 -9.32
CA ALA A 34 11.50 15.56 -8.84
C ALA A 34 11.81 14.40 -9.81
N GLU A 35 11.61 14.61 -11.12
CA GLU A 35 11.92 13.63 -12.16
C GLU A 35 13.40 13.26 -12.19
N ARG A 36 14.32 14.26 -12.18
CA ARG A 36 15.76 14.01 -12.13
C ARG A 36 16.17 13.26 -10.86
N ARG A 37 15.63 13.62 -9.71
CA ARG A 37 15.92 12.91 -8.46
C ARG A 37 15.43 11.47 -8.53
N ALA A 38 14.21 11.23 -8.98
CA ALA A 38 13.62 9.91 -9.14
C ALA A 38 14.45 9.03 -10.10
N ALA A 39 14.89 9.58 -11.25
CA ALA A 39 15.73 8.86 -12.21
C ALA A 39 17.06 8.39 -11.61
N THR A 40 17.61 9.09 -10.61
CA THR A 40 18.88 8.71 -9.98
C THR A 40 18.73 7.62 -8.90
N LEU A 41 17.53 7.34 -8.40
CA LEU A 41 17.33 6.39 -7.29
C LEU A 41 17.84 4.99 -7.62
N THR A 42 17.53 4.48 -8.80
CA THR A 42 17.92 3.13 -9.24
C THR A 42 19.38 3.00 -9.61
N THR A 43 20.08 4.10 -9.86
CA THR A 43 21.50 4.12 -10.26
C THR A 43 22.43 4.44 -9.09
N ARG A 44 21.93 5.09 -8.04
CA ARG A 44 22.74 5.48 -6.87
C ARG A 44 23.09 4.32 -5.94
N ARG A 45 22.25 3.30 -5.91
CA ARG A 45 22.46 2.11 -5.08
C ARG A 45 22.32 0.86 -5.92
N THR A 46 23.33 0.02 -5.82
CA THR A 46 23.29 -1.32 -6.37
C THR A 46 23.15 -2.31 -5.22
N VAL A 47 21.98 -2.95 -5.14
CA VAL A 47 21.70 -4.00 -4.15
C VAL A 47 21.97 -5.34 -4.81
N LYS A 48 22.97 -6.08 -4.32
CA LYS A 48 23.43 -7.35 -4.94
C LYS A 48 23.60 -8.44 -3.89
N LYS A 49 23.64 -9.70 -4.36
CA LYS A 49 23.91 -10.90 -3.58
C LYS A 49 23.04 -11.00 -2.30
N GLU A 50 23.65 -11.23 -1.16
CA GLU A 50 22.98 -11.36 0.15
C GLU A 50 22.11 -10.16 0.51
N TRP A 51 22.55 -8.95 0.19
CA TRP A 51 21.74 -7.73 0.41
C TRP A 51 20.50 -7.70 -0.48
N GLN A 52 20.61 -8.17 -1.73
CA GLN A 52 19.46 -8.28 -2.61
C GLN A 52 18.46 -9.30 -2.07
N ALA A 53 18.94 -10.47 -1.63
CA ALA A 53 18.08 -11.48 -1.04
C ALA A 53 17.36 -10.94 0.22
N ALA A 54 18.08 -10.29 1.15
CA ALA A 54 17.49 -9.71 2.34
C ALA A 54 16.44 -8.63 2.02
N TRP A 55 16.70 -7.77 1.03
CA TRP A 55 15.73 -6.74 0.60
C TRP A 55 14.53 -7.34 -0.12
N LEU A 56 14.69 -8.44 -0.86
CA LEU A 56 13.57 -9.14 -1.49
C LEU A 56 12.71 -9.85 -0.44
N VAL A 57 13.31 -10.45 0.58
CA VAL A 57 12.58 -10.99 1.74
C VAL A 57 11.79 -9.89 2.45
N ASN A 58 12.39 -8.71 2.65
CA ASN A 58 11.68 -7.57 3.21
C ASN A 58 10.54 -7.08 2.30
N ALA A 59 10.74 -7.08 0.98
CA ALA A 59 9.67 -6.73 0.04
C ALA A 59 8.48 -7.67 0.18
N VAL A 60 8.70 -9.00 0.32
CA VAL A 60 7.61 -9.97 0.56
C VAL A 60 6.79 -9.59 1.79
N ARG A 61 7.46 -9.23 2.89
CA ARG A 61 6.79 -8.78 4.13
C ARG A 61 5.94 -7.53 3.93
N CYS A 62 6.27 -6.69 2.95
CA CYS A 62 5.58 -5.45 2.66
C CYS A 62 4.52 -5.59 1.55
N ILE A 63 4.36 -6.75 0.92
CA ILE A 63 3.34 -6.94 -0.11
C ILE A 63 1.95 -7.00 0.52
N ASP A 64 1.04 -6.13 0.04
CA ASP A 64 -0.40 -6.36 0.12
C ASP A 64 -0.77 -7.23 -1.09
N LEU A 65 -0.87 -8.55 -0.87
CA LEU A 65 -1.16 -9.49 -1.95
C LEU A 65 -2.62 -9.34 -2.37
N THR A 66 -2.83 -8.92 -3.60
CA THR A 66 -4.07 -8.30 -4.04
C THR A 66 -4.76 -9.10 -5.14
N THR A 67 -6.06 -9.34 -5.00
CA THR A 67 -6.97 -9.66 -6.10
C THR A 67 -8.16 -8.72 -6.08
N LEU A 68 -8.44 -8.09 -7.23
CA LEU A 68 -9.53 -7.12 -7.42
C LEU A 68 -10.12 -7.34 -8.82
N SER A 69 -10.52 -8.57 -9.07
CA SER A 69 -11.18 -8.99 -10.30
C SER A 69 -12.68 -9.16 -10.08
N GLY A 70 -13.49 -8.82 -11.08
CA GLY A 70 -14.94 -8.99 -10.99
C GLY A 70 -15.41 -10.45 -11.00
N ASP A 71 -14.49 -11.38 -11.31
CA ASP A 71 -14.69 -12.83 -11.31
C ASP A 71 -14.05 -13.54 -10.11
N ASP A 72 -13.69 -12.79 -9.06
CA ASP A 72 -13.14 -13.39 -7.84
C ASP A 72 -14.19 -14.29 -7.16
N THR A 73 -13.73 -15.43 -6.67
CA THR A 73 -14.51 -16.40 -5.92
C THR A 73 -13.85 -16.69 -4.57
N ASP A 74 -14.62 -17.23 -3.62
CA ASP A 74 -14.10 -17.63 -2.30
C ASP A 74 -12.90 -18.57 -2.42
N ASP A 75 -12.92 -19.52 -3.36
CA ASP A 75 -11.82 -20.45 -3.60
C ASP A 75 -10.58 -19.75 -4.14
N ARG A 76 -10.74 -18.74 -5.00
CA ARG A 76 -9.64 -17.93 -5.51
C ARG A 76 -9.01 -17.13 -4.38
N VAL A 77 -9.82 -16.52 -3.54
CA VAL A 77 -9.38 -15.79 -2.35
C VAL A 77 -8.70 -16.73 -1.35
N ALA A 78 -9.23 -17.94 -1.12
CA ALA A 78 -8.60 -18.93 -0.26
C ALA A 78 -7.19 -19.35 -0.77
N ARG A 79 -7.02 -19.54 -2.09
CA ARG A 79 -5.68 -19.81 -2.68
C ARG A 79 -4.74 -18.62 -2.49
N LEU A 80 -5.23 -17.39 -2.70
CA LEU A 80 -4.44 -16.17 -2.45
C LEU A 80 -3.99 -16.09 -0.98
N CYS A 81 -4.88 -16.40 -0.04
CA CYS A 81 -4.59 -16.44 1.39
C CYS A 81 -3.56 -17.54 1.73
N ALA A 82 -3.65 -18.72 1.12
CA ALA A 82 -2.66 -19.78 1.27
C ALA A 82 -1.28 -19.32 0.79
N LYS A 83 -1.21 -18.63 -0.37
CA LYS A 83 0.03 -18.04 -0.88
C LYS A 83 0.56 -16.94 0.04
N ALA A 84 -0.28 -16.12 0.65
CA ALA A 84 0.14 -15.09 1.61
C ALA A 84 0.75 -15.69 2.88
N ARG A 85 0.21 -16.80 3.36
CA ARG A 85 0.75 -17.54 4.52
C ARG A 85 2.10 -18.23 4.24
N ARG A 86 2.34 -18.64 2.99
CA ARG A 86 3.57 -19.30 2.51
C ARG A 86 3.99 -18.72 1.17
N PRO A 87 4.53 -17.49 1.17
CA PRO A 87 4.76 -16.72 -0.06
C PRO A 87 5.87 -17.27 -0.95
N ILE A 88 6.79 -18.04 -0.38
CA ILE A 88 7.90 -18.71 -1.08
C ILE A 88 7.99 -20.18 -0.67
N ALA A 89 8.58 -21.00 -1.54
CA ALA A 89 8.69 -22.45 -1.33
C ALA A 89 9.60 -22.80 -0.15
N ASP A 90 9.33 -23.92 0.53
CA ASP A 90 10.02 -24.33 1.75
C ASP A 90 11.53 -24.51 1.56
N HIS A 91 11.97 -25.03 0.42
CA HIS A 91 13.41 -25.18 0.14
C HIS A 91 14.13 -23.84 0.01
N ILE A 92 13.42 -22.78 -0.46
CA ILE A 92 13.96 -21.43 -0.50
C ILE A 92 14.03 -20.85 0.92
N MET A 93 12.96 -21.04 1.71
CA MET A 93 12.94 -20.65 3.13
C MET A 93 14.12 -21.24 3.89
N ALA A 94 14.32 -22.57 3.76
CA ALA A 94 15.43 -23.29 4.39
C ALA A 94 16.80 -22.77 3.93
N GLY A 95 16.97 -22.54 2.62
CA GLY A 95 18.22 -22.01 2.06
C GLY A 95 18.53 -20.58 2.49
N LEU A 96 17.51 -19.80 2.88
CA LEU A 96 17.65 -18.44 3.43
C LEU A 96 17.76 -18.45 4.97
N GLY A 97 17.63 -19.58 5.65
CA GLY A 97 17.61 -19.68 7.11
C GLY A 97 16.39 -19.00 7.75
N LEU A 98 15.24 -19.00 7.06
CA LEU A 98 14.01 -18.38 7.54
C LEU A 98 13.05 -19.44 8.08
N GLU A 99 12.58 -19.27 9.31
CA GLU A 99 11.56 -20.14 9.92
C GLU A 99 10.14 -19.74 9.48
N ARG A 100 9.91 -18.43 9.32
CA ARG A 100 8.60 -17.88 8.96
C ARG A 100 8.74 -16.67 8.07
N LEU A 101 7.90 -16.62 7.03
CA LEU A 101 7.70 -15.47 6.17
C LEU A 101 6.23 -15.42 5.77
N THR A 102 5.62 -14.23 5.79
CA THR A 102 4.26 -13.96 5.30
C THR A 102 4.25 -12.69 4.50
N THR A 103 3.22 -12.46 3.69
CA THR A 103 2.97 -11.14 3.11
C THR A 103 2.46 -10.16 4.17
N GLY A 104 2.48 -8.87 3.86
CA GLY A 104 2.05 -7.79 4.77
C GLY A 104 0.55 -7.76 5.00
N ALA A 105 -0.23 -8.04 3.98
CA ALA A 105 -1.69 -8.15 4.02
C ALA A 105 -2.23 -8.92 2.81
N ILE A 106 -3.53 -9.25 2.87
CA ILE A 106 -4.37 -9.57 1.70
C ILE A 106 -5.23 -8.35 1.40
N CYS A 107 -5.44 -8.05 0.12
CA CYS A 107 -6.33 -6.96 -0.30
C CYS A 107 -7.37 -7.48 -1.30
N VAL A 108 -8.66 -7.31 -0.97
CA VAL A 108 -9.79 -7.86 -1.72
C VAL A 108 -10.94 -6.85 -1.85
N TYR A 109 -11.96 -7.17 -2.63
CA TYR A 109 -13.24 -6.46 -2.61
C TYR A 109 -14.02 -6.72 -1.30
N PRO A 110 -14.94 -5.82 -0.87
CA PRO A 110 -15.70 -5.99 0.36
C PRO A 110 -16.35 -7.37 0.48
N THR A 111 -17.07 -7.81 -0.55
CA THR A 111 -17.78 -9.10 -0.57
C THR A 111 -16.89 -10.31 -0.36
N MET A 112 -15.59 -10.19 -0.58
CA MET A 112 -14.59 -11.26 -0.38
C MET A 112 -13.94 -11.22 1.02
N VAL A 113 -14.23 -10.20 1.84
CA VAL A 113 -13.66 -10.07 3.20
C VAL A 113 -13.98 -11.29 4.07
N PRO A 114 -15.23 -11.79 4.15
CA PRO A 114 -15.53 -12.96 4.99
C PRO A 114 -14.71 -14.21 4.61
N ALA A 115 -14.54 -14.47 3.32
CA ALA A 115 -13.74 -15.58 2.82
C ALA A 115 -12.26 -15.42 3.19
N ALA A 116 -11.70 -14.22 3.05
CA ALA A 116 -10.33 -13.91 3.42
C ALA A 116 -10.08 -14.06 4.93
N VAL A 117 -10.96 -13.50 5.76
CA VAL A 117 -10.90 -13.60 7.23
C VAL A 117 -10.91 -15.07 7.68
N LYS A 118 -11.82 -15.88 7.12
CA LYS A 118 -11.90 -17.32 7.39
C LYS A 118 -10.59 -18.04 7.02
N ALA A 119 -10.06 -17.77 5.82
CA ALA A 119 -8.86 -18.42 5.30
C ALA A 119 -7.58 -18.00 6.04
N LEU A 120 -7.55 -16.79 6.62
CA LEU A 120 -6.40 -16.25 7.35
C LEU A 120 -6.49 -16.44 8.86
N ALA A 121 -7.51 -17.10 9.39
CA ALA A 121 -7.67 -17.30 10.83
C ALA A 121 -6.38 -17.87 11.46
N GLY A 122 -5.89 -17.24 12.53
CA GLY A 122 -4.68 -17.62 13.26
C GLY A 122 -3.35 -17.33 12.55
N SER A 123 -3.35 -16.67 11.37
CA SER A 123 -2.11 -16.35 10.64
C SER A 123 -1.42 -15.08 11.12
N GLY A 124 -2.17 -14.11 11.62
CA GLY A 124 -1.69 -12.76 11.92
C GLY A 124 -1.54 -11.86 10.70
N ILE A 125 -2.01 -12.29 9.53
CA ILE A 125 -2.01 -11.47 8.31
C ILE A 125 -3.29 -10.66 8.28
N PRO A 126 -3.23 -9.31 8.21
CA PRO A 126 -4.42 -8.46 8.15
C PRO A 126 -5.15 -8.60 6.81
N VAL A 127 -6.47 -8.41 6.87
CA VAL A 127 -7.33 -8.33 5.70
C VAL A 127 -7.61 -6.86 5.39
N ALA A 128 -7.16 -6.41 4.23
CA ALA A 128 -7.50 -5.11 3.68
C ALA A 128 -8.66 -5.24 2.69
N SER A 129 -9.59 -4.29 2.73
CA SER A 129 -10.66 -4.17 1.74
C SER A 129 -10.55 -2.86 0.98
N VAL A 130 -10.69 -2.88 -0.34
CA VAL A 130 -10.98 -1.63 -1.06
C VAL A 130 -12.41 -1.20 -0.75
N ALA A 131 -12.70 0.09 -0.81
CA ALA A 131 -14.03 0.62 -0.57
C ALA A 131 -14.27 1.95 -1.30
N THR A 132 -15.42 2.57 -1.03
CA THR A 132 -15.85 3.88 -1.52
C THR A 132 -16.16 3.92 -3.01
N GLY A 133 -16.72 2.80 -3.53
CA GLY A 133 -17.03 2.64 -4.95
C GLY A 133 -15.78 2.46 -5.80
N PHE A 134 -14.83 1.69 -5.29
CA PHE A 134 -13.58 1.36 -6.00
C PHE A 134 -13.88 0.71 -7.37
N PRO A 135 -13.16 1.08 -8.47
CA PRO A 135 -12.03 2.01 -8.51
C PRO A 135 -12.41 3.49 -8.75
N ALA A 136 -13.64 3.76 -9.17
CA ALA A 136 -14.04 5.08 -9.63
C ALA A 136 -14.23 6.12 -8.49
N GLY A 137 -14.69 5.69 -7.31
CA GLY A 137 -14.93 6.59 -6.18
C GLY A 137 -16.10 7.57 -6.38
N LEU A 138 -17.07 7.24 -7.27
CA LEU A 138 -18.15 8.15 -7.68
C LEU A 138 -19.53 7.79 -7.12
N MET A 139 -19.58 6.86 -6.17
CA MET A 139 -20.84 6.59 -5.46
C MET A 139 -21.22 7.76 -4.53
N PRO A 140 -22.52 7.99 -4.27
CA PRO A 140 -22.95 8.92 -3.24
C PRO A 140 -22.31 8.63 -1.88
N LEU A 141 -21.90 9.67 -1.17
CA LEU A 141 -21.13 9.52 0.08
C LEU A 141 -21.80 8.60 1.12
N PRO A 142 -23.11 8.65 1.40
CA PRO A 142 -23.74 7.75 2.36
C PRO A 142 -23.56 6.26 2.03
N LEU A 143 -23.58 5.90 0.73
CA LEU A 143 -23.36 4.52 0.29
C LEU A 143 -21.89 4.11 0.43
N ARG A 144 -20.95 5.04 0.20
CA ARG A 144 -19.52 4.81 0.39
C ARG A 144 -19.18 4.57 1.87
N LEU A 145 -19.82 5.32 2.77
CA LEU A 145 -19.68 5.11 4.22
C LEU A 145 -20.30 3.79 4.67
N ALA A 146 -21.43 3.39 4.09
CA ALA A 146 -22.05 2.11 4.36
C ALA A 146 -21.17 0.94 3.90
N GLU A 147 -20.52 1.05 2.74
CA GLU A 147 -19.57 0.05 2.21
C GLU A 147 -18.36 -0.12 3.16
N ILE A 148 -17.80 0.98 3.67
CA ILE A 148 -16.72 0.93 4.67
C ILE A 148 -17.17 0.16 5.91
N ARG A 149 -18.28 0.56 6.51
CA ARG A 149 -18.81 -0.09 7.73
C ARG A 149 -19.06 -1.57 7.50
N TRP A 150 -19.67 -1.92 6.36
CA TRP A 150 -19.91 -3.30 6.00
C TRP A 150 -18.61 -4.13 5.99
N ALA A 151 -17.55 -3.62 5.35
CA ALA A 151 -16.26 -4.31 5.31
C ALA A 151 -15.64 -4.48 6.70
N VAL A 152 -15.69 -3.44 7.54
CA VAL A 152 -15.19 -3.47 8.92
C VAL A 152 -15.99 -4.47 9.78
N ASP A 153 -17.31 -4.45 9.69
CA ASP A 153 -18.20 -5.34 10.45
C ASP A 153 -17.99 -6.82 10.07
N HIS A 154 -17.47 -7.08 8.87
CA HIS A 154 -17.13 -8.42 8.39
C HIS A 154 -15.65 -8.81 8.60
N GLY A 155 -14.89 -7.97 9.31
CA GLY A 155 -13.56 -8.30 9.81
C GLY A 155 -12.40 -7.76 8.97
N ALA A 156 -12.62 -6.73 8.15
CA ALA A 156 -11.50 -6.02 7.53
C ALA A 156 -10.72 -5.23 8.59
N ASP A 157 -9.41 -5.45 8.66
CA ASP A 157 -8.48 -4.73 9.53
C ASP A 157 -8.04 -3.39 8.94
N GLU A 158 -8.10 -3.27 7.62
CA GLU A 158 -7.60 -2.13 6.85
C GLU A 158 -8.58 -1.80 5.71
N ILE A 159 -8.81 -0.51 5.45
CA ILE A 159 -9.71 -0.03 4.40
C ILE A 159 -8.94 0.88 3.43
N ASP A 160 -8.85 0.47 2.18
CA ASP A 160 -8.27 1.27 1.10
C ASP A 160 -9.38 2.10 0.44
N ILE A 161 -9.59 3.34 0.89
CA ILE A 161 -10.63 4.26 0.36
C ILE A 161 -10.15 4.96 -0.92
N VAL A 162 -11.07 5.31 -1.82
CA VAL A 162 -10.79 6.12 -3.02
C VAL A 162 -11.35 7.52 -2.83
N ILE A 163 -10.52 8.55 -3.02
CA ILE A 163 -10.94 9.96 -2.92
C ILE A 163 -11.79 10.38 -4.13
N THR A 164 -12.60 11.41 -3.97
CA THR A 164 -13.26 12.11 -5.08
C THR A 164 -12.26 13.04 -5.78
N ARG A 165 -11.72 12.61 -6.94
CA ARG A 165 -10.69 13.39 -7.68
C ARG A 165 -11.17 14.77 -8.08
N ALA A 166 -12.48 14.95 -8.31
CA ALA A 166 -13.05 16.25 -8.67
C ALA A 166 -12.73 17.34 -7.64
N HIS A 167 -12.69 17.01 -6.35
CA HIS A 167 -12.31 17.98 -5.31
C HIS A 167 -10.87 18.47 -5.48
N VAL A 168 -9.95 17.56 -5.83
CA VAL A 168 -8.55 17.91 -6.11
C VAL A 168 -8.44 18.77 -7.37
N LEU A 169 -9.13 18.36 -8.45
CA LEU A 169 -9.05 19.01 -9.76
C LEU A 169 -9.65 20.42 -9.75
N THR A 170 -10.59 20.69 -8.86
CA THR A 170 -11.22 21.99 -8.66
C THR A 170 -10.62 22.80 -7.51
N GLY A 171 -9.61 22.24 -6.79
CA GLY A 171 -9.01 22.90 -5.64
C GLY A 171 -9.91 23.01 -4.42
N ASN A 172 -10.98 22.21 -4.34
CA ASN A 172 -11.92 22.20 -3.21
C ASN A 172 -11.37 21.32 -2.08
N TRP A 173 -10.34 21.83 -1.40
CA TRP A 173 -9.62 21.09 -0.34
C TRP A 173 -10.49 20.84 0.89
N GLN A 174 -11.41 21.75 1.20
CA GLN A 174 -12.34 21.57 2.31
C GLN A 174 -13.28 20.37 2.06
N ALA A 175 -13.88 20.29 0.88
CA ALA A 175 -14.75 19.17 0.55
C ALA A 175 -13.99 17.82 0.54
N LEU A 176 -12.74 17.80 0.07
CA LEU A 176 -11.90 16.62 0.14
C LEU A 176 -11.63 16.21 1.59
N TYR A 177 -11.30 17.15 2.44
CA TYR A 177 -11.05 16.92 3.87
C TYR A 177 -12.30 16.38 4.57
N ASP A 178 -13.45 17.03 4.39
CA ASP A 178 -14.71 16.67 5.06
C ASP A 178 -15.20 15.28 4.62
N GLU A 179 -15.05 14.96 3.34
CA GLU A 179 -15.32 13.61 2.80
C GLU A 179 -14.44 12.55 3.48
N MET A 180 -13.14 12.79 3.53
CA MET A 180 -12.19 11.83 4.08
C MET A 180 -12.29 11.70 5.60
N ALA A 181 -12.61 12.78 6.33
CA ALA A 181 -12.84 12.74 7.76
C ALA A 181 -14.04 11.83 8.10
N GLN A 182 -15.13 11.91 7.33
CA GLN A 182 -16.28 11.01 7.48
C GLN A 182 -15.91 9.55 7.15
N MET A 183 -15.09 9.32 6.13
CA MET A 183 -14.58 7.98 5.82
C MET A 183 -13.68 7.45 6.94
N ARG A 184 -12.84 8.31 7.54
CA ARG A 184 -12.02 7.95 8.70
C ARG A 184 -12.90 7.50 9.88
N GLU A 185 -13.95 8.24 10.16
CA GLU A 185 -14.91 7.90 11.22
C GLU A 185 -15.58 6.55 10.92
N ALA A 186 -16.02 6.32 9.68
CA ALA A 186 -16.65 5.06 9.28
C ALA A 186 -15.70 3.86 9.39
N CYS A 187 -14.38 4.04 9.23
CA CYS A 187 -13.38 2.98 9.42
C CYS A 187 -13.23 2.55 10.89
N GLY A 188 -13.66 3.35 11.86
CA GLY A 188 -13.55 3.03 13.30
C GLY A 188 -12.14 2.59 13.68
N ALA A 189 -11.97 1.33 14.12
CA ALA A 189 -10.69 0.77 14.51
C ALA A 189 -9.83 0.30 13.30
N ALA A 190 -10.37 0.14 12.10
CA ALA A 190 -9.61 -0.29 10.93
C ALA A 190 -8.67 0.82 10.41
N HIS A 191 -7.49 0.45 9.91
CA HIS A 191 -6.56 1.40 9.28
C HIS A 191 -7.13 1.97 7.99
N MET A 192 -7.07 3.27 7.82
CA MET A 192 -7.49 3.93 6.58
C MET A 192 -6.29 4.19 5.66
N LYS A 193 -6.32 3.63 4.44
CA LYS A 193 -5.36 3.95 3.40
C LYS A 193 -6.06 4.74 2.29
N ALA A 194 -5.59 5.97 2.05
CA ALA A 194 -6.19 6.87 1.08
C ALA A 194 -5.60 6.68 -0.32
N ILE A 195 -6.38 6.15 -1.26
CA ILE A 195 -6.02 6.04 -2.68
C ILE A 195 -6.24 7.39 -3.34
N LEU A 196 -5.16 8.04 -3.76
CA LEU A 196 -5.21 9.36 -4.37
C LEU A 196 -5.51 9.31 -5.88
N ALA A 197 -5.31 8.16 -6.54
CA ALA A 197 -5.41 8.01 -8.00
C ALA A 197 -4.51 9.02 -8.74
N THR A 198 -3.24 9.03 -8.39
CA THR A 198 -2.27 10.07 -8.74
C THR A 198 -2.09 10.33 -10.24
N GLY A 199 -2.30 9.29 -11.07
CA GLY A 199 -2.25 9.43 -12.54
C GLY A 199 -3.35 10.34 -13.11
N GLU A 200 -4.42 10.58 -12.35
CA GLU A 200 -5.56 11.41 -12.75
C GLU A 200 -5.55 12.82 -12.12
N LEU A 201 -4.57 13.13 -11.23
CA LEU A 201 -4.48 14.42 -10.54
C LEU A 201 -3.74 15.51 -11.34
N ARG A 202 -3.30 15.23 -12.54
CA ARG A 202 -2.68 16.14 -13.54
C ARG A 202 -1.31 16.71 -13.16
N THR A 203 -1.09 17.15 -11.92
CA THR A 203 0.16 17.81 -11.51
C THR A 203 0.74 17.21 -10.23
N LEU A 204 2.07 17.23 -10.10
CA LEU A 204 2.74 16.84 -8.87
C LEU A 204 2.36 17.73 -7.67
N ARG A 205 1.99 19.00 -7.93
CA ARG A 205 1.46 19.91 -6.90
C ARG A 205 0.15 19.37 -6.33
N ASN A 206 -0.79 18.97 -7.19
CA ASN A 206 -2.06 18.38 -6.75
C ASN A 206 -1.84 17.08 -5.96
N VAL A 207 -0.86 16.26 -6.36
CA VAL A 207 -0.48 15.05 -5.62
C VAL A 207 0.01 15.39 -4.21
N TYR A 208 0.88 16.41 -4.08
CA TYR A 208 1.36 16.86 -2.77
C TYR A 208 0.22 17.38 -1.89
N HIS A 209 -0.64 18.25 -2.43
CA HIS A 209 -1.77 18.84 -1.72
C HIS A 209 -2.77 17.75 -1.27
N ALA A 210 -3.16 16.85 -2.17
CA ALA A 210 -4.06 15.73 -1.84
C ALA A 210 -3.45 14.81 -0.77
N SER A 211 -2.14 14.57 -0.80
CA SER A 211 -1.42 13.82 0.24
C SER A 211 -1.52 14.50 1.59
N MET A 212 -1.30 15.82 1.65
CA MET A 212 -1.40 16.60 2.89
C MET A 212 -2.82 16.61 3.46
N VAL A 213 -3.84 16.82 2.60
CA VAL A 213 -5.25 16.78 3.03
C VAL A 213 -5.63 15.40 3.54
N ALA A 214 -5.22 14.32 2.85
CA ALA A 214 -5.49 12.96 3.28
C ALA A 214 -4.94 12.66 4.68
N MET A 215 -3.70 13.07 4.94
CA MET A 215 -3.08 12.88 6.25
C MET A 215 -3.73 13.74 7.33
N GLN A 216 -4.08 14.99 7.03
CA GLN A 216 -4.81 15.85 7.97
C GLN A 216 -6.19 15.27 8.31
N ALA A 217 -6.87 14.63 7.35
CA ALA A 217 -8.14 13.95 7.58
C ALA A 217 -8.03 12.61 8.33
N GLY A 218 -6.82 12.20 8.74
CA GLY A 218 -6.61 11.02 9.56
C GLY A 218 -6.28 9.74 8.79
N ALA A 219 -5.79 9.82 7.55
CA ALA A 219 -5.29 8.64 6.85
C ALA A 219 -4.05 8.07 7.53
N ASP A 220 -4.03 6.76 7.78
CA ASP A 220 -2.87 6.04 8.32
C ASP A 220 -1.85 5.72 7.23
N PHE A 221 -2.30 5.65 5.97
CA PHE A 221 -1.48 5.48 4.78
C PHE A 221 -1.99 6.39 3.65
N ILE A 222 -1.07 6.84 2.81
CA ILE A 222 -1.41 7.37 1.48
C ILE A 222 -0.97 6.36 0.41
N LYS A 223 -1.87 6.08 -0.54
CA LYS A 223 -1.70 5.11 -1.62
C LYS A 223 -1.74 5.81 -2.97
N THR A 224 -0.87 5.43 -3.88
CA THR A 224 -0.77 6.10 -5.18
C THR A 224 -2.04 5.93 -6.02
N SER A 225 -2.47 4.70 -6.23
CA SER A 225 -3.38 4.35 -7.33
C SER A 225 -4.28 3.18 -6.99
N THR A 226 -5.36 3.01 -7.74
CA THR A 226 -6.23 1.82 -7.67
C THR A 226 -5.60 0.61 -8.39
N GLY A 227 -4.70 0.84 -9.33
CA GLY A 227 -4.19 -0.15 -10.27
C GLY A 227 -5.04 -0.29 -11.54
N LYS A 228 -6.12 0.49 -11.65
CA LYS A 228 -7.06 0.48 -12.79
C LYS A 228 -6.97 1.74 -13.65
N GLU A 229 -6.16 2.73 -13.25
CA GLU A 229 -5.89 3.92 -14.03
C GLU A 229 -4.94 3.63 -15.20
N GLY A 230 -4.95 4.50 -16.21
CA GLY A 230 -4.01 4.43 -17.34
C GLY A 230 -2.55 4.65 -16.92
N VAL A 231 -2.31 5.48 -15.89
CA VAL A 231 -1.01 5.69 -15.25
C VAL A 231 -1.17 5.43 -13.75
N ASN A 232 -0.38 4.48 -13.24
CA ASN A 232 -0.38 4.09 -11.84
C ASN A 232 0.86 4.65 -11.10
N ALA A 233 1.42 3.89 -10.16
CA ALA A 233 2.58 4.31 -9.39
C ALA A 233 3.79 4.61 -10.28
N THR A 234 4.40 5.79 -10.08
CA THR A 234 5.69 6.16 -10.68
C THR A 234 6.62 6.70 -9.60
N LEU A 235 7.94 6.55 -9.79
CA LEU A 235 8.91 7.06 -8.81
C LEU A 235 8.84 8.58 -8.61
N PRO A 236 8.64 9.45 -9.65
CA PRO A 236 8.49 10.88 -9.45
C PRO A 236 7.28 11.27 -8.59
N VAL A 237 6.13 10.67 -8.86
CA VAL A 237 4.90 10.87 -8.07
C VAL A 237 5.12 10.43 -6.63
N SER A 238 5.67 9.24 -6.44
CA SER A 238 5.92 8.67 -5.11
C SER A 238 6.96 9.47 -4.33
N LEU A 239 7.97 10.03 -4.98
CA LEU A 239 8.93 10.93 -4.35
C LEU A 239 8.23 12.15 -3.73
N VAL A 240 7.25 12.73 -4.44
CA VAL A 240 6.48 13.86 -3.95
C VAL A 240 5.58 13.46 -2.78
N MET A 241 4.92 12.31 -2.85
CA MET A 241 4.11 11.78 -1.75
C MET A 241 4.96 11.50 -0.50
N VAL A 242 6.12 10.88 -0.67
CA VAL A 242 7.04 10.57 0.44
C VAL A 242 7.58 11.85 1.09
N ARG A 243 7.80 12.91 0.33
CA ARG A 243 8.15 14.23 0.87
C ARG A 243 6.99 14.85 1.67
N ALA A 244 5.75 14.71 1.20
CA ALA A 244 4.58 15.13 1.96
C ALA A 244 4.48 14.37 3.30
N LEU A 245 4.78 13.06 3.34
CA LEU A 245 4.86 12.27 4.57
C LEU A 245 5.88 12.86 5.56
N ARG A 246 7.07 13.19 5.08
CA ARG A 246 8.13 13.80 5.90
C ARG A 246 7.68 15.15 6.46
N ASP A 247 7.11 16.00 5.61
CA ASP A 247 6.69 17.34 5.98
C ASP A 247 5.51 17.32 6.96
N TYR A 248 4.58 16.38 6.81
CA TYR A 248 3.50 16.15 7.76
C TYR A 248 4.02 15.62 9.10
N GLY A 249 4.91 14.61 9.05
CA GLY A 249 5.52 14.04 10.25
C GLY A 249 6.35 15.05 11.06
N ALA A 250 7.06 15.95 10.36
CA ALA A 250 7.80 17.03 11.01
C ALA A 250 6.90 18.03 11.76
N ARG A 251 5.65 18.21 11.33
CA ARG A 251 4.68 19.12 11.95
C ARG A 251 3.88 18.49 13.09
N THR A 252 3.58 17.19 12.95
CA THR A 252 2.60 16.51 13.83
C THR A 252 3.21 15.44 14.74
N GLY A 253 4.40 14.95 14.40
CA GLY A 253 4.99 13.77 15.03
C GLY A 253 4.43 12.43 14.57
N TYR A 254 3.32 12.40 13.79
CA TYR A 254 2.75 11.17 13.28
C TYR A 254 3.61 10.56 12.17
N ARG A 255 3.74 9.24 12.19
CA ARG A 255 4.35 8.47 11.10
C ARG A 255 3.25 7.85 10.26
N ILE A 256 3.13 8.32 9.03
CA ILE A 256 2.11 7.87 8.08
C ILE A 256 2.76 6.91 7.08
N GLY A 257 2.08 5.82 6.76
CA GLY A 257 2.58 4.83 5.83
C GLY A 257 2.43 5.24 4.36
N PHE A 258 3.21 4.60 3.50
CA PHE A 258 3.17 4.76 2.06
C PHE A 258 2.88 3.43 1.35
N LYS A 259 1.96 3.46 0.37
CA LYS A 259 1.63 2.29 -0.44
C LYS A 259 1.65 2.63 -1.93
N PRO A 260 2.73 2.35 -2.67
CA PRO A 260 2.67 2.32 -4.13
C PRO A 260 1.80 1.14 -4.58
N ALA A 261 1.00 1.35 -5.63
CA ALA A 261 0.13 0.33 -6.19
C ALA A 261 -0.04 0.48 -7.71
N GLY A 262 -0.14 -0.65 -8.40
CA GLY A 262 -0.32 -0.70 -9.86
C GLY A 262 0.96 -0.51 -10.66
N GLY A 263 1.11 -1.32 -11.72
CA GLY A 263 2.23 -1.22 -12.65
C GLY A 263 3.53 -1.92 -12.22
N MET A 264 3.63 -2.38 -10.98
CA MET A 264 4.83 -3.03 -10.44
C MET A 264 4.73 -4.55 -10.61
N LYS A 265 5.70 -5.16 -11.30
CA LYS A 265 5.63 -6.58 -11.68
C LYS A 265 6.89 -7.38 -11.33
N SER A 266 8.02 -6.73 -11.08
CA SER A 266 9.31 -7.38 -10.95
C SER A 266 9.95 -7.18 -9.57
N ALA A 267 10.85 -8.09 -9.21
CA ALA A 267 11.74 -7.95 -8.06
C ALA A 267 12.58 -6.66 -8.13
N LYS A 268 12.97 -6.24 -9.33
CA LYS A 268 13.69 -4.98 -9.57
C LYS A 268 12.84 -3.77 -9.17
N ASP A 269 11.53 -3.80 -9.48
CA ASP A 269 10.61 -2.74 -9.04
C ASP A 269 10.56 -2.70 -7.51
N ALA A 270 10.41 -3.86 -6.84
CA ALA A 270 10.39 -3.91 -5.38
C ALA A 270 11.63 -3.29 -4.72
N LEU A 271 12.81 -3.51 -5.32
CA LEU A 271 14.05 -2.87 -4.84
C LEU A 271 14.02 -1.35 -5.06
N ALA A 272 13.55 -0.88 -6.21
CA ALA A 272 13.48 0.55 -6.52
C ALA A 272 12.59 1.32 -5.53
N TRP A 273 11.44 0.76 -5.16
CA TRP A 273 10.54 1.35 -4.18
C TRP A 273 11.13 1.37 -2.77
N GLN A 274 11.81 0.31 -2.36
CA GLN A 274 12.51 0.28 -1.07
C GLN A 274 13.68 1.29 -1.04
N ILE A 275 14.40 1.45 -2.16
CA ILE A 275 15.45 2.48 -2.28
C ILE A 275 14.85 3.87 -2.08
N LEU A 276 13.72 4.18 -2.72
CA LEU A 276 13.01 5.45 -2.53
C LEU A 276 12.72 5.70 -1.03
N MET A 277 12.09 4.74 -0.38
CA MET A 277 11.73 4.87 1.05
C MET A 277 12.96 5.07 1.93
N LYS A 278 14.00 4.26 1.72
CA LYS A 278 15.24 4.39 2.49
C LYS A 278 15.93 5.72 2.29
N GLU A 279 16.02 6.22 1.04
CA GLU A 279 16.72 7.46 0.71
C GLU A 279 16.00 8.71 1.23
N GLU A 280 14.68 8.70 1.27
CA GLU A 280 13.88 9.88 1.63
C GLU A 280 13.41 9.88 3.10
N LEU A 281 13.15 8.69 3.69
CA LEU A 281 12.59 8.57 5.05
C LEU A 281 13.44 7.72 6.00
N GLY A 282 14.41 6.95 5.47
CA GLY A 282 15.28 6.08 6.27
C GLY A 282 14.74 4.68 6.53
N MET A 283 15.60 3.86 7.16
CA MET A 283 15.31 2.44 7.45
C MET A 283 14.03 2.19 8.28
N PRO A 284 13.66 3.04 9.26
CA PRO A 284 12.43 2.80 10.05
C PRO A 284 11.15 2.74 9.22
N TRP A 285 11.13 3.30 8.00
CA TRP A 285 9.99 3.22 7.09
C TRP A 285 9.94 1.93 6.27
N LEU A 286 10.95 1.07 6.31
CA LEU A 286 10.94 -0.22 5.60
C LEU A 286 10.30 -1.34 6.43
N GLN A 287 9.17 -1.05 7.08
CA GLN A 287 8.39 -1.99 7.88
C GLN A 287 6.95 -2.08 7.34
N PRO A 288 6.27 -3.22 7.47
CA PRO A 288 4.91 -3.39 6.94
C PRO A 288 3.86 -2.40 7.48
N ASP A 289 4.07 -1.87 8.65
CA ASP A 289 3.20 -0.86 9.29
C ASP A 289 3.40 0.56 8.74
N LEU A 290 4.47 0.81 7.97
CA LEU A 290 4.77 2.11 7.34
C LEU A 290 5.03 2.03 5.83
N PHE A 291 5.22 0.82 5.29
CA PHE A 291 5.44 0.62 3.86
C PHE A 291 4.73 -0.64 3.37
N ARG A 292 3.91 -0.49 2.36
CA ARG A 292 3.25 -1.61 1.67
C ARG A 292 3.45 -1.50 0.16
N ILE A 293 3.40 -2.61 -0.53
CA ILE A 293 3.46 -2.71 -1.99
C ILE A 293 2.18 -3.40 -2.46
N GLY A 294 1.30 -2.66 -3.14
CA GLY A 294 0.07 -3.24 -3.71
C GLY A 294 0.40 -4.01 -4.99
N ALA A 295 0.51 -5.32 -4.89
CA ALA A 295 0.91 -6.16 -6.02
C ALA A 295 0.27 -7.55 -5.99
N SER A 296 0.23 -8.20 -7.17
CA SER A 296 -0.15 -9.61 -7.34
C SER A 296 1.02 -10.43 -7.92
N SER A 297 1.39 -10.17 -9.17
CA SER A 297 2.41 -10.95 -9.91
C SER A 297 3.86 -10.74 -9.44
N MET A 298 4.16 -9.64 -8.76
CA MET A 298 5.52 -9.33 -8.27
C MET A 298 6.07 -10.42 -7.34
N LEU A 299 5.21 -11.02 -6.50
CA LEU A 299 5.61 -12.06 -5.56
C LEU A 299 6.26 -13.26 -6.29
N GLY A 300 5.69 -13.69 -7.40
CA GLY A 300 6.26 -14.79 -8.20
C GLY A 300 7.62 -14.46 -8.80
N ASP A 301 7.86 -13.21 -9.19
CA ASP A 301 9.18 -12.79 -9.68
C ASP A 301 10.21 -12.73 -8.53
N ILE A 302 9.81 -12.23 -7.37
CA ILE A 302 10.66 -12.23 -6.16
C ILE A 302 11.03 -13.66 -5.79
N GLU A 303 10.07 -14.59 -5.76
CA GLU A 303 10.32 -16.00 -5.43
C GLU A 303 11.34 -16.63 -6.37
N ARG A 304 11.24 -16.39 -7.68
CA ARG A 304 12.24 -16.86 -8.68
C ARG A 304 13.63 -16.27 -8.46
N GLN A 305 13.73 -14.99 -8.09
CA GLN A 305 15.03 -14.36 -7.78
C GLN A 305 15.65 -14.96 -6.51
N LEU A 306 14.84 -15.23 -5.48
CA LEU A 306 15.29 -15.89 -4.25
C LEU A 306 15.69 -17.36 -4.52
N GLU A 307 14.97 -18.10 -5.38
CA GLU A 307 15.39 -19.42 -5.81
C GLU A 307 16.75 -19.40 -6.51
N HIS A 308 16.93 -18.44 -7.43
CA HIS A 308 18.23 -18.27 -8.10
C HIS A 308 19.35 -17.99 -7.09
N TYR A 309 19.09 -17.17 -6.09
CA TYR A 309 20.08 -16.88 -5.04
C TYR A 309 20.48 -18.14 -4.25
N VAL A 310 19.49 -18.96 -3.87
CA VAL A 310 19.72 -20.17 -3.05
C VAL A 310 20.33 -21.31 -3.86
N THR A 311 19.88 -21.50 -5.12
CA THR A 311 20.23 -22.70 -5.92
C THR A 311 21.26 -22.45 -7.02
N GLY A 312 21.52 -21.19 -7.37
CA GLY A 312 22.30 -20.78 -8.53
C GLY A 312 21.58 -20.96 -9.88
N ARG A 313 20.30 -21.38 -9.91
CA ARG A 313 19.53 -21.67 -11.12
C ARG A 313 18.22 -20.88 -11.15
N TYR A 314 17.85 -20.36 -12.32
CA TYR A 314 16.55 -19.73 -12.53
C TYR A 314 15.44 -20.79 -12.62
N ALA A 315 14.36 -20.59 -11.88
CA ALA A 315 13.16 -21.41 -11.96
C ALA A 315 12.34 -21.06 -13.22
N ALA A 316 11.69 -22.08 -13.78
CA ALA A 316 10.64 -21.86 -14.78
C ALA A 316 9.48 -21.06 -14.18
N SER A 317 8.78 -20.27 -14.99
CA SER A 317 7.66 -19.44 -14.55
C SER A 317 6.49 -20.24 -13.94
N SER A 318 6.36 -21.50 -14.32
CA SER A 318 5.33 -22.42 -13.84
C SER A 318 5.74 -23.28 -12.64
N ARG A 319 6.95 -23.11 -12.12
CA ARG A 319 7.47 -23.95 -11.02
C ARG A 319 6.81 -23.66 -9.68
N HIS A 320 6.50 -22.42 -9.42
CA HIS A 320 5.95 -21.99 -8.15
C HIS A 320 4.43 -21.78 -8.23
N ALA A 321 3.75 -21.96 -7.08
CA ALA A 321 2.34 -21.69 -6.98
C ALA A 321 2.05 -20.20 -7.29
N LEU A 322 1.08 -19.97 -8.15
CA LEU A 322 0.59 -18.62 -8.45
C LEU A 322 -0.27 -18.10 -7.30
N ALA A 323 -0.28 -16.76 -7.13
CA ALA A 323 -1.16 -16.07 -6.22
C ALA A 323 -2.58 -15.97 -6.79
#